data_6e868ecfab22fce1e55e85b3a358311b
#
_entry.id   6e868ecfab22fce1e55e85b3a358311b
#
_cell.length_a   1.000
_cell.length_b   1.000
_cell.length_c   1.000
_cell.angle_alpha   90.00
_cell.angle_beta   90.00
_cell.angle_gamma   90.00
#
_symmetry.space_group_name_H-M   'P 1'
#
loop_
_entity.id
_entity.type
_entity.pdbx_description
1 polymer ?
#
loop_
_entity_poly.entity_id
_entity_poly.type
_entity_poly.pdbx_seq_one_letter_code
_entity_poly.pdbx_strand_id
1 'polypeptide(L)'
;MPAINQRFHGLDALRGFAMLLGIILHAALPYMGFGESMIWPSDNDDSRLIAILFQFLHLWRMPVFFILSGFFTSLFVSRYGWTYWWKNRFLRIVLPLIIFTFIMSATIPWIFKYGYTEKLSLFYSNDNQPHHLWFLWHLIIITLFTIFYKFYSLIFLKLLNILKLSKLIIFFNFIKSLIAKNLFNFQIPISLIIILTICSLNDMGTELAGNPISTGIYFAFGYSLYKNTKLFHNIIHNWKYYFLSAILFFLIHTLIEEEYISIDFEQFPVFWIPFIFIKISNSILFSFSFIGLAENKFGSYNSILRFCSDGTYWMYLIHLPIVTFITFFMFQFELFAEFKFLLAIILTTFICLITYKFFVRSTCIGILLNGRKYPFKWNNFN
;
A
#
# COMPACT_ATOMS: atom_id res chain seq x y z
N MET A 1 -20.75 15.24 9.65
CA MET A 1 -20.32 14.47 8.46
C MET A 1 -19.82 15.47 7.42
N PRO A 2 -18.69 15.23 6.74
CA PRO A 2 -18.27 16.10 5.64
C PRO A 2 -19.38 16.16 4.57
N ALA A 3 -19.47 17.29 3.87
CA ALA A 3 -20.48 17.48 2.82
C ALA A 3 -20.36 16.36 1.76
N ILE A 4 -21.49 15.87 1.26
CA ILE A 4 -21.57 14.72 0.33
C ILE A 4 -20.70 14.93 -0.94
N ASN A 5 -20.37 16.19 -1.28
CA ASN A 5 -19.55 16.55 -2.44
C ASN A 5 -18.09 16.90 -2.09
N GLN A 6 -17.67 16.78 -0.84
CA GLN A 6 -16.29 17.11 -0.46
C GLN A 6 -15.31 16.13 -1.11
N ARG A 7 -14.29 16.67 -1.77
CA ARG A 7 -13.19 15.92 -2.38
C ARG A 7 -11.93 16.13 -1.55
N PHE A 8 -11.21 15.07 -1.31
CA PHE A 8 -9.97 15.07 -0.55
C PHE A 8 -8.79 15.03 -1.53
N HIS A 9 -8.42 16.20 -2.05
CA HIS A 9 -7.36 16.31 -3.07
C HIS A 9 -6.00 15.89 -2.55
N GLY A 10 -5.69 16.22 -1.29
CA GLY A 10 -4.45 15.81 -0.64
C GLY A 10 -4.33 14.28 -0.51
N LEU A 11 -5.40 13.59 -0.08
CA LEU A 11 -5.39 12.13 0.02
C LEU A 11 -5.32 11.46 -1.36
N ASP A 12 -5.96 12.04 -2.39
CA ASP A 12 -5.82 11.56 -3.79
C ASP A 12 -4.36 11.70 -4.26
N ALA A 13 -3.71 12.85 -3.96
CA ALA A 13 -2.30 13.08 -4.27
C ALA A 13 -1.37 12.13 -3.52
N LEU A 14 -1.61 11.92 -2.20
CA LEU A 14 -0.83 10.99 -1.38
C LEU A 14 -0.91 9.57 -1.92
N ARG A 15 -2.11 9.11 -2.30
CA ARG A 15 -2.28 7.80 -2.92
C ARG A 15 -1.47 7.68 -4.20
N GLY A 16 -1.51 8.73 -5.03
CA GLY A 16 -0.71 8.79 -6.25
C GLY A 16 0.78 8.73 -5.98
N PHE A 17 1.25 9.55 -5.05
CA PHE A 17 2.66 9.59 -4.66
C PHE A 17 3.14 8.25 -4.09
N ALA A 18 2.39 7.66 -3.16
CA ALA A 18 2.75 6.38 -2.56
C ALA A 18 2.83 5.24 -3.60
N MET A 19 2.04 5.29 -4.70
CA MET A 19 2.19 4.36 -5.83
C MET A 19 3.53 4.56 -6.57
N LEU A 20 3.92 5.81 -6.85
CA LEU A 20 5.22 6.12 -7.46
C LEU A 20 6.39 5.60 -6.62
N LEU A 21 6.28 5.68 -5.30
CA LEU A 21 7.28 5.11 -4.38
C LEU A 21 7.46 3.59 -4.55
N GLY A 22 6.52 2.89 -5.20
CA GLY A 22 6.69 1.49 -5.58
C GLY A 22 7.79 1.26 -6.61
N ILE A 23 7.94 2.18 -7.55
CA ILE A 23 9.04 2.15 -8.53
C ILE A 23 10.38 2.31 -7.80
N ILE A 24 10.46 3.27 -6.88
CA ILE A 24 11.66 3.54 -6.09
C ILE A 24 12.04 2.30 -5.26
N LEU A 25 11.06 1.68 -4.61
CA LEU A 25 11.28 0.50 -3.78
C LEU A 25 11.81 -0.69 -4.59
N HIS A 26 11.22 -0.98 -5.76
CA HIS A 26 11.68 -2.10 -6.58
C HIS A 26 12.99 -1.80 -7.32
N ALA A 27 13.27 -0.53 -7.64
CA ALA A 27 14.57 -0.12 -8.18
C ALA A 27 15.70 -0.24 -7.15
N ALA A 28 15.40 -0.15 -5.85
CA ALA A 28 16.37 -0.23 -4.76
C ALA A 28 16.91 -1.65 -4.53
N LEU A 29 16.07 -2.67 -4.71
CA LEU A 29 16.37 -4.06 -4.34
C LEU A 29 17.72 -4.59 -4.86
N PRO A 30 18.13 -4.36 -6.12
CA PRO A 30 19.41 -4.86 -6.63
C PRO A 30 20.64 -4.20 -6.01
N TYR A 31 20.50 -3.05 -5.36
CA TYR A 31 21.60 -2.21 -4.86
C TYR A 31 21.70 -2.15 -3.33
N MET A 32 21.05 -3.10 -2.63
CA MET A 32 20.97 -3.07 -1.16
C MET A 32 22.05 -3.89 -0.45
N GLY A 33 22.97 -4.54 -1.18
CA GLY A 33 24.09 -5.27 -0.59
C GLY A 33 23.75 -6.60 0.09
N PHE A 34 22.59 -7.19 -0.20
CA PHE A 34 22.20 -8.48 0.39
C PHE A 34 22.87 -9.71 -0.26
N GLY A 35 23.65 -9.51 -1.32
CA GLY A 35 24.41 -10.55 -2.02
C GLY A 35 23.50 -11.69 -2.53
N GLU A 36 24.08 -12.89 -2.59
CA GLU A 36 23.38 -14.10 -3.08
C GLU A 36 22.25 -14.61 -2.16
N SER A 37 22.11 -14.04 -0.97
CA SER A 37 21.09 -14.47 0.01
C SER A 37 19.67 -14.05 -0.34
N MET A 38 19.48 -13.16 -1.30
CA MET A 38 18.16 -12.73 -1.76
C MET A 38 17.73 -13.47 -3.03
N ILE A 39 16.41 -13.69 -3.12
CA ILE A 39 15.71 -14.18 -4.34
C ILE A 39 15.75 -13.14 -5.48
N TRP A 40 16.52 -12.07 -5.33
CA TRP A 40 16.59 -10.94 -6.26
C TRP A 40 18.00 -10.79 -6.82
N PRO A 41 18.21 -10.70 -8.16
CA PRO A 41 19.53 -10.43 -8.71
C PRO A 41 20.13 -9.15 -8.14
N SER A 42 21.39 -9.21 -7.72
CA SER A 42 22.13 -8.10 -7.10
C SER A 42 23.20 -7.56 -8.02
N ASP A 43 23.43 -6.26 -7.98
CA ASP A 43 24.57 -5.61 -8.62
C ASP A 43 25.85 -5.86 -7.79
N ASN A 44 27.02 -5.76 -8.41
CA ASN A 44 28.33 -5.81 -7.74
C ASN A 44 28.59 -4.55 -6.90
N ASP A 45 27.92 -3.44 -7.22
CA ASP A 45 28.00 -2.18 -6.48
C ASP A 45 26.73 -1.99 -5.67
N ASP A 46 26.89 -1.71 -4.37
CA ASP A 46 25.80 -1.53 -3.42
C ASP A 46 25.85 -0.16 -2.73
N SER A 47 24.75 0.24 -2.10
CA SER A 47 24.67 1.51 -1.40
C SER A 47 23.83 1.39 -0.12
N ARG A 48 24.47 1.69 1.01
CA ARG A 48 23.81 1.79 2.31
C ARG A 48 22.72 2.87 2.31
N LEU A 49 22.90 3.96 1.56
CA LEU A 49 21.88 5.01 1.42
C LEU A 49 20.60 4.49 0.77
N ILE A 50 20.75 3.67 -0.29
CA ILE A 50 19.62 3.04 -0.96
C ILE A 50 18.92 2.05 -0.02
N ALA A 51 19.67 1.27 0.77
CA ALA A 51 19.11 0.35 1.74
C ALA A 51 18.28 1.07 2.82
N ILE A 52 18.80 2.17 3.39
CA ILE A 52 18.06 3.00 4.36
C ILE A 52 16.79 3.61 3.74
N LEU A 53 16.89 4.09 2.50
CA LEU A 53 15.72 4.61 1.77
C LEU A 53 14.66 3.53 1.55
N PHE A 54 15.07 2.31 1.19
CA PHE A 54 14.18 1.17 1.04
C PHE A 54 13.45 0.87 2.35
N GLN A 55 14.18 0.74 3.47
CA GLN A 55 13.62 0.50 4.81
C GLN A 55 12.59 1.57 5.17
N PHE A 56 12.95 2.84 5.01
CA PHE A 56 12.05 3.96 5.24
C PHE A 56 10.75 3.84 4.45
N LEU A 57 10.82 3.55 3.14
CA LEU A 57 9.64 3.43 2.29
C LEU A 57 8.81 2.18 2.61
N HIS A 58 9.47 1.08 2.94
CA HIS A 58 8.84 -0.20 3.22
C HIS A 58 7.96 -0.14 4.48
N LEU A 59 8.39 0.61 5.51
CA LEU A 59 7.68 0.71 6.78
C LEU A 59 6.27 1.28 6.68
N TRP A 60 6.03 2.31 5.90
CA TRP A 60 4.76 3.06 5.95
C TRP A 60 3.95 3.05 4.67
N ARG A 61 4.58 2.78 3.53
CA ARG A 61 3.92 2.89 2.21
C ARG A 61 2.67 2.04 2.10
N MET A 62 2.76 0.75 2.44
CA MET A 62 1.63 -0.16 2.34
C MET A 62 0.55 0.10 3.41
N PRO A 63 0.88 0.32 4.69
CA PRO A 63 -0.07 0.80 5.68
C PRO A 63 -0.90 2.02 5.24
N VAL A 64 -0.25 3.06 4.70
CA VAL A 64 -0.96 4.23 4.14
C VAL A 64 -1.95 3.82 3.05
N PHE A 65 -1.57 2.92 2.15
CA PHE A 65 -2.48 2.46 1.09
C PHE A 65 -3.74 1.80 1.64
N PHE A 66 -3.60 0.91 2.62
CA PHE A 66 -4.76 0.25 3.21
C PHE A 66 -5.64 1.22 4.01
N ILE A 67 -5.03 2.16 4.74
CA ILE A 67 -5.75 3.25 5.42
C ILE A 67 -6.53 4.10 4.40
N LEU A 68 -5.88 4.55 3.33
CA LEU A 68 -6.53 5.34 2.29
C LEU A 68 -7.62 4.54 1.56
N SER A 69 -7.38 3.25 1.29
CA SER A 69 -8.38 2.38 0.67
C SER A 69 -9.63 2.24 1.54
N GLY A 70 -9.47 2.11 2.86
CA GLY A 70 -10.57 2.10 3.82
C GLY A 70 -11.31 3.45 3.86
N PHE A 71 -10.57 4.55 3.93
CA PHE A 71 -11.13 5.90 3.94
C PHE A 71 -11.99 6.18 2.70
N PHE A 72 -11.45 5.93 1.51
CA PHE A 72 -12.18 6.10 0.26
C PHE A 72 -13.32 5.09 0.10
N THR A 73 -13.23 3.91 0.70
CA THR A 73 -14.35 2.97 0.75
C THR A 73 -15.50 3.55 1.57
N SER A 74 -15.21 4.11 2.75
CA SER A 74 -16.24 4.75 3.58
C SER A 74 -16.92 5.92 2.87
N LEU A 75 -16.12 6.77 2.21
CA LEU A 75 -16.59 7.86 1.38
C LEU A 75 -17.47 7.36 0.21
N PHE A 76 -17.03 6.33 -0.51
CA PHE A 76 -17.74 5.77 -1.65
C PHE A 76 -19.06 5.11 -1.25
N VAL A 77 -19.02 4.29 -0.20
CA VAL A 77 -20.21 3.60 0.33
C VAL A 77 -21.25 4.57 0.87
N SER A 78 -20.82 5.68 1.48
CA SER A 78 -21.74 6.73 1.94
C SER A 78 -22.48 7.43 0.80
N ARG A 79 -21.90 7.45 -0.41
CA ARG A 79 -22.49 8.08 -1.61
C ARG A 79 -23.32 7.13 -2.46
N TYR A 80 -22.84 5.91 -2.67
CA TYR A 80 -23.36 5.00 -3.68
C TYR A 80 -23.85 3.65 -3.11
N GLY A 81 -23.58 3.39 -1.82
CA GLY A 81 -23.96 2.14 -1.15
C GLY A 81 -23.01 0.97 -1.42
N TRP A 82 -23.23 -0.12 -0.66
CA TRP A 82 -22.35 -1.30 -0.68
C TRP A 82 -22.43 -2.09 -2.00
N THR A 83 -23.63 -2.29 -2.55
CA THR A 83 -23.81 -3.09 -3.78
C THR A 83 -23.03 -2.51 -4.96
N TYR A 84 -23.08 -1.18 -5.11
CA TYR A 84 -22.34 -0.51 -6.17
C TYR A 84 -20.84 -0.54 -5.92
N TRP A 85 -20.42 -0.43 -4.65
CA TRP A 85 -19.01 -0.55 -4.27
C TRP A 85 -18.45 -1.93 -4.61
N TRP A 86 -19.16 -3.04 -4.31
CA TRP A 86 -18.72 -4.41 -4.65
C TRP A 86 -18.57 -4.62 -6.15
N LYS A 87 -19.57 -4.20 -6.94
CA LYS A 87 -19.49 -4.25 -8.42
C LYS A 87 -18.28 -3.49 -8.95
N ASN A 88 -18.02 -2.30 -8.40
CA ASN A 88 -16.87 -1.48 -8.78
C ASN A 88 -15.56 -2.15 -8.43
N ARG A 89 -15.47 -2.79 -7.25
CA ARG A 89 -14.27 -3.52 -6.82
C ARG A 89 -13.99 -4.73 -7.70
N PHE A 90 -15.01 -5.50 -8.03
CA PHE A 90 -14.87 -6.63 -8.94
C PHE A 90 -14.23 -6.22 -10.27
N LEU A 91 -14.76 -5.21 -10.92
CA LEU A 91 -14.26 -4.76 -12.23
C LEU A 91 -12.86 -4.14 -12.14
N ARG A 92 -12.56 -3.42 -11.07
CA ARG A 92 -11.32 -2.63 -10.97
C ARG A 92 -10.19 -3.29 -10.18
N ILE A 93 -10.43 -4.42 -9.55
CA ILE A 93 -9.42 -5.15 -8.80
C ILE A 93 -9.28 -6.56 -9.34
N VAL A 94 -10.39 -7.32 -9.42
CA VAL A 94 -10.32 -8.74 -9.80
C VAL A 94 -9.90 -8.90 -11.25
N LEU A 95 -10.52 -8.17 -12.17
CA LEU A 95 -10.20 -8.28 -13.59
C LEU A 95 -8.76 -7.84 -13.92
N PRO A 96 -8.25 -6.69 -13.42
CA PRO A 96 -6.84 -6.36 -13.59
C PRO A 96 -5.90 -7.38 -12.94
N LEU A 97 -6.21 -7.89 -11.75
CA LEU A 97 -5.37 -8.92 -11.12
C LEU A 97 -5.22 -10.14 -12.04
N ILE A 98 -6.33 -10.68 -12.56
CA ILE A 98 -6.29 -11.85 -13.45
C ILE A 98 -5.43 -11.56 -14.69
N ILE A 99 -5.72 -10.46 -15.40
CA ILE A 99 -5.01 -10.10 -16.64
C ILE A 99 -3.51 -9.91 -16.39
N PHE A 100 -3.17 -9.14 -15.34
CA PHE A 100 -1.77 -8.80 -15.07
C PHE A 100 -0.99 -9.93 -14.41
N THR A 101 -1.62 -10.90 -13.75
CA THR A 101 -0.94 -12.13 -13.31
C THR A 101 -0.38 -12.89 -14.51
N PHE A 102 -1.15 -13.05 -15.59
CA PHE A 102 -0.63 -13.68 -16.83
C PHE A 102 0.52 -12.88 -17.45
N ILE A 103 0.43 -11.55 -17.47
CA ILE A 103 1.51 -10.69 -17.97
C ILE A 103 2.77 -10.85 -17.11
N MET A 104 2.64 -10.91 -15.78
CA MET A 104 3.76 -11.14 -14.87
C MET A 104 4.40 -12.51 -15.11
N SER A 105 3.62 -13.57 -15.22
CA SER A 105 4.12 -14.93 -15.52
C SER A 105 4.82 -15.01 -16.89
N ALA A 106 4.43 -14.17 -17.83
CA ALA A 106 5.09 -14.09 -19.15
C ALA A 106 6.35 -13.22 -19.15
N THR A 107 6.55 -12.35 -18.18
CA THR A 107 7.65 -11.36 -18.22
C THR A 107 8.68 -11.57 -17.11
N ILE A 108 8.27 -11.71 -15.88
CA ILE A 108 9.18 -11.73 -14.72
C ILE A 108 10.18 -12.90 -14.76
N PRO A 109 9.80 -14.16 -15.10
CA PRO A 109 10.73 -15.29 -15.02
C PRO A 109 11.96 -15.13 -15.89
N TRP A 110 11.79 -14.71 -17.15
CA TRP A 110 12.92 -14.54 -18.06
C TRP A 110 13.72 -13.26 -17.77
N ILE A 111 13.08 -12.19 -17.23
CA ILE A 111 13.78 -11.00 -16.77
C ILE A 111 14.71 -11.33 -15.60
N PHE A 112 14.23 -12.10 -14.61
CA PHE A 112 15.05 -12.56 -13.49
C PHE A 112 16.18 -13.47 -13.94
N LYS A 113 15.91 -14.42 -14.86
CA LYS A 113 16.97 -15.23 -15.46
C LYS A 113 18.02 -14.38 -16.16
N TYR A 114 17.60 -13.34 -16.89
CA TYR A 114 18.50 -12.37 -17.47
C TYR A 114 19.36 -11.68 -16.40
N GLY A 115 18.77 -11.24 -15.28
CA GLY A 115 19.51 -10.61 -14.18
C GLY A 115 20.57 -11.51 -13.54
N TYR A 116 20.35 -12.85 -13.51
CA TYR A 116 21.35 -13.80 -12.98
C TYR A 116 22.39 -14.25 -14.01
N THR A 117 22.05 -14.29 -15.28
CA THR A 117 22.89 -14.94 -16.31
C THR A 117 23.41 -14.01 -17.38
N GLU A 118 22.93 -12.76 -17.43
CA GLU A 118 23.16 -11.77 -18.49
C GLU A 118 22.77 -12.24 -19.89
N LYS A 119 22.14 -13.41 -20.02
CA LYS A 119 21.72 -14.00 -21.28
C LYS A 119 20.22 -13.87 -21.46
N LEU A 120 19.83 -13.19 -22.53
CA LEU A 120 18.43 -13.04 -22.89
C LEU A 120 17.88 -14.36 -23.45
N SER A 121 16.97 -14.99 -22.69
CA SER A 121 16.26 -16.19 -23.13
C SER A 121 14.79 -16.08 -22.74
N LEU A 122 13.93 -15.86 -23.74
CA LEU A 122 12.49 -15.76 -23.50
C LEU A 122 11.89 -17.13 -23.24
N PHE A 123 11.16 -17.27 -22.14
CA PHE A 123 10.37 -18.46 -21.83
C PHE A 123 9.16 -18.06 -20.98
N TYR A 124 8.12 -18.86 -21.02
CA TYR A 124 6.94 -18.70 -20.16
C TYR A 124 7.08 -19.63 -18.94
N SER A 125 6.78 -19.12 -17.77
CA SER A 125 6.67 -19.94 -16.56
C SER A 125 5.21 -20.19 -16.23
N ASN A 126 4.89 -21.44 -15.84
CA ASN A 126 3.57 -21.78 -15.31
C ASN A 126 3.40 -21.34 -13.84
N ASP A 127 4.38 -20.66 -13.26
CA ASP A 127 4.30 -20.10 -11.93
C ASP A 127 3.41 -18.84 -11.98
N ASN A 128 2.10 -19.03 -11.78
CA ASN A 128 1.09 -17.98 -11.82
C ASN A 128 1.09 -17.15 -10.52
N GLN A 129 2.27 -16.75 -10.05
CA GLN A 129 2.42 -15.91 -8.87
C GLN A 129 1.98 -14.48 -9.17
N PRO A 130 1.24 -13.83 -8.27
CA PRO A 130 0.81 -12.44 -8.45
C PRO A 130 1.96 -11.43 -8.28
N HIS A 131 3.16 -11.86 -7.85
CA HIS A 131 4.32 -11.02 -7.57
C HIS A 131 3.93 -9.77 -6.76
N HIS A 132 4.26 -8.56 -7.24
CA HIS A 132 3.92 -7.30 -6.58
C HIS A 132 2.41 -6.99 -6.54
N LEU A 133 1.57 -7.75 -7.26
CA LEU A 133 0.11 -7.56 -7.27
C LEU A 133 -0.57 -8.13 -6.01
N TRP A 134 0.18 -8.67 -5.04
CA TRP A 134 -0.36 -9.17 -3.77
C TRP A 134 -1.25 -8.15 -3.04
N PHE A 135 -1.01 -6.84 -3.22
CA PHE A 135 -1.87 -5.79 -2.69
C PHE A 135 -3.31 -5.87 -3.22
N LEU A 136 -3.49 -6.14 -4.53
CA LEU A 136 -4.83 -6.35 -5.10
C LEU A 136 -5.48 -7.61 -4.52
N TRP A 137 -4.70 -8.67 -4.29
CA TRP A 137 -5.16 -9.91 -3.67
C TRP A 137 -5.69 -9.64 -2.25
N HIS A 138 -4.97 -8.88 -1.42
CA HIS A 138 -5.45 -8.49 -0.10
C HIS A 138 -6.72 -7.64 -0.17
N LEU A 139 -6.83 -6.73 -1.14
CA LEU A 139 -8.06 -5.97 -1.34
C LEU A 139 -9.24 -6.85 -1.74
N ILE A 140 -9.01 -7.95 -2.46
CA ILE A 140 -10.06 -8.95 -2.77
C ILE A 140 -10.48 -9.66 -1.49
N ILE A 141 -9.54 -10.16 -0.68
CA ILE A 141 -9.83 -10.80 0.61
C ILE A 141 -10.67 -9.87 1.49
N ILE A 142 -10.25 -8.61 1.64
CA ILE A 142 -10.98 -7.59 2.41
C ILE A 142 -12.38 -7.37 1.82
N THR A 143 -12.52 -7.31 0.50
CA THR A 143 -13.81 -7.13 -0.16
C THR A 143 -14.74 -8.32 0.09
N LEU A 144 -14.24 -9.54 -0.06
CA LEU A 144 -14.99 -10.77 0.27
C LEU A 144 -15.39 -10.80 1.73
N PHE A 145 -14.46 -10.46 2.64
CA PHE A 145 -14.76 -10.38 4.07
C PHE A 145 -15.90 -9.37 4.35
N THR A 146 -15.91 -8.20 3.69
CA THR A 146 -17.03 -7.24 3.86
C THR A 146 -18.37 -7.79 3.36
N ILE A 147 -18.37 -8.58 2.28
CA ILE A 147 -19.58 -9.23 1.75
C ILE A 147 -20.10 -10.25 2.77
N PHE A 148 -19.24 -11.17 3.21
CA PHE A 148 -19.59 -12.18 4.21
C PHE A 148 -20.05 -11.55 5.53
N TYR A 149 -19.30 -10.59 6.05
CA TYR A 149 -19.66 -9.87 7.28
C TYR A 149 -21.04 -9.23 7.17
N LYS A 150 -21.36 -8.56 6.07
CA LYS A 150 -22.67 -7.95 5.86
C LYS A 150 -23.78 -8.99 5.77
N PHE A 151 -23.57 -10.05 5.00
CA PHE A 151 -24.53 -11.13 4.85
C PHE A 151 -24.82 -11.81 6.20
N TYR A 152 -23.78 -12.27 6.89
CA TYR A 152 -23.95 -12.92 8.19
C TYR A 152 -24.51 -12.00 9.26
N SER A 153 -24.11 -10.72 9.28
CA SER A 153 -24.66 -9.76 10.25
C SER A 153 -26.16 -9.55 10.07
N LEU A 154 -26.66 -9.54 8.83
CA LEU A 154 -28.09 -9.44 8.54
C LEU A 154 -28.85 -10.68 8.98
N ILE A 155 -28.33 -11.86 8.68
CA ILE A 155 -28.92 -13.15 9.10
C ILE A 155 -28.95 -13.23 10.62
N PHE A 156 -27.81 -12.92 11.27
CA PHE A 156 -27.67 -12.97 12.72
C PHE A 156 -28.65 -12.03 13.43
N LEU A 157 -28.75 -10.77 12.97
CA LEU A 157 -29.72 -9.82 13.53
C LEU A 157 -31.16 -10.28 13.31
N LYS A 158 -31.49 -10.83 12.12
CA LYS A 158 -32.82 -11.38 11.86
C LYS A 158 -33.14 -12.56 12.79
N LEU A 159 -32.18 -13.45 13.00
CA LEU A 159 -32.32 -14.60 13.91
C LEU A 159 -32.55 -14.14 15.36
N LEU A 160 -31.73 -13.19 15.85
CA LEU A 160 -31.88 -12.65 17.20
C LEU A 160 -33.25 -11.96 17.41
N ASN A 161 -33.77 -11.29 16.39
CA ASN A 161 -35.10 -10.69 16.43
C ASN A 161 -36.22 -11.75 16.47
N ILE A 162 -36.10 -12.82 15.68
CA ILE A 162 -37.05 -13.95 15.69
C ILE A 162 -37.06 -14.63 17.07
N LEU A 163 -35.88 -14.83 17.66
CA LEU A 163 -35.72 -15.44 18.99
C LEU A 163 -36.04 -14.47 20.14
N LYS A 164 -36.45 -13.23 19.81
CA LYS A 164 -36.76 -12.17 20.82
C LYS A 164 -35.60 -11.88 21.80
N LEU A 165 -34.35 -12.07 21.37
CA LEU A 165 -33.14 -11.88 22.16
C LEU A 165 -32.63 -10.43 22.10
N SER A 166 -33.48 -9.45 22.40
CA SER A 166 -33.18 -8.02 22.36
C SER A 166 -31.99 -7.60 23.22
N LYS A 167 -31.80 -8.24 24.38
CA LYS A 167 -30.65 -7.98 25.26
C LYS A 167 -29.30 -8.31 24.59
N LEU A 168 -29.25 -9.38 23.81
CA LEU A 168 -28.03 -9.74 23.06
C LEU A 168 -27.75 -8.71 21.93
N ILE A 169 -28.77 -8.20 21.26
CA ILE A 169 -28.60 -7.15 20.25
C ILE A 169 -27.98 -5.89 20.89
N ILE A 170 -28.49 -5.49 22.05
CA ILE A 170 -27.96 -4.35 22.81
C ILE A 170 -26.52 -4.61 23.22
N PHE A 171 -26.20 -5.80 23.74
CA PHE A 171 -24.85 -6.19 24.12
C PHE A 171 -23.88 -6.15 22.93
N PHE A 172 -24.22 -6.74 21.77
CA PHE A 172 -23.37 -6.69 20.59
C PHE A 172 -23.17 -5.26 20.07
N ASN A 173 -24.20 -4.43 20.10
CA ASN A 173 -24.08 -3.02 19.72
C ASN A 173 -23.20 -2.24 20.72
N PHE A 174 -23.28 -2.56 22.00
CA PHE A 174 -22.40 -2.00 23.02
C PHE A 174 -20.94 -2.40 22.78
N ILE A 175 -20.64 -3.68 22.58
CA ILE A 175 -19.28 -4.17 22.27
C ILE A 175 -18.75 -3.51 20.99
N LYS A 176 -19.54 -3.44 19.94
CA LYS A 176 -19.15 -2.76 18.69
C LYS A 176 -18.84 -1.28 18.92
N SER A 177 -19.64 -0.59 19.73
CA SER A 177 -19.41 0.80 20.12
C SER A 177 -18.14 0.96 20.95
N LEU A 178 -17.91 0.05 21.91
CA LEU A 178 -16.71 0.03 22.75
C LEU A 178 -15.44 -0.18 21.91
N ILE A 179 -15.45 -1.15 21.02
CA ILE A 179 -14.34 -1.40 20.08
C ILE A 179 -14.09 -0.18 19.21
N ALA A 180 -15.13 0.37 18.59
CA ALA A 180 -15.01 1.56 17.74
C ALA A 180 -14.47 2.77 18.53
N LYS A 181 -14.91 2.98 19.75
CA LYS A 181 -14.46 4.07 20.61
C LYS A 181 -12.99 3.88 21.03
N ASN A 182 -12.61 2.69 21.43
CA ASN A 182 -11.27 2.45 21.98
C ASN A 182 -10.19 2.22 20.91
N LEU A 183 -10.53 1.62 19.75
CA LEU A 183 -9.57 1.39 18.67
C LEU A 183 -9.35 2.61 17.78
N PHE A 184 -10.36 3.46 17.61
CA PHE A 184 -10.35 4.45 16.54
C PHE A 184 -10.49 5.91 17.01
N ASN A 185 -10.54 6.17 18.32
CA ASN A 185 -10.79 7.53 18.84
C ASN A 185 -9.58 8.21 19.50
N PHE A 186 -8.43 7.56 19.60
CA PHE A 186 -7.29 8.14 20.31
C PHE A 186 -6.38 8.98 19.39
N GLN A 187 -5.82 10.05 19.95
CA GLN A 187 -4.79 10.88 19.28
C GLN A 187 -3.53 10.06 18.98
N ILE A 188 -3.16 9.12 19.89
CA ILE A 188 -2.17 8.09 19.66
C ILE A 188 -2.91 6.76 19.76
N PRO A 189 -3.05 5.99 18.69
CA PRO A 189 -3.83 4.76 18.70
C PRO A 189 -3.04 3.60 19.31
N ILE A 190 -2.70 3.68 20.61
CA ILE A 190 -1.93 2.66 21.33
C ILE A 190 -2.59 1.29 21.21
N SER A 191 -3.91 1.23 21.36
CA SER A 191 -4.66 -0.02 21.21
C SER A 191 -4.55 -0.60 19.78
N LEU A 192 -4.52 0.24 18.75
CA LEU A 192 -4.31 -0.17 17.37
C LEU A 192 -2.88 -0.71 17.19
N ILE A 193 -1.88 -0.05 17.76
CA ILE A 193 -0.49 -0.49 17.73
C ILE A 193 -0.36 -1.85 18.40
N ILE A 194 -0.91 -2.03 19.61
CA ILE A 194 -0.85 -3.30 20.34
C ILE A 194 -1.50 -4.44 19.56
N ILE A 195 -2.69 -4.23 19.00
CA ILE A 195 -3.38 -5.27 18.22
C ILE A 195 -2.60 -5.62 16.98
N LEU A 196 -2.08 -4.64 16.24
CA LEU A 196 -1.25 -4.89 15.07
C LEU A 196 0.05 -5.62 15.45
N THR A 197 0.66 -5.27 16.58
CA THR A 197 1.83 -5.97 17.10
C THR A 197 1.51 -7.45 17.34
N ILE A 198 0.41 -7.74 18.06
CA ILE A 198 -0.02 -9.12 18.33
C ILE A 198 -0.30 -9.88 17.02
N CYS A 199 -1.00 -9.26 16.07
CA CYS A 199 -1.31 -9.90 14.78
C CYS A 199 -0.07 -10.14 13.91
N SER A 200 1.00 -9.37 14.10
CA SER A 200 2.24 -9.45 13.33
C SER A 200 3.29 -10.37 13.96
N LEU A 201 3.09 -10.87 15.16
CA LEU A 201 4.04 -11.79 15.83
C LEU A 201 4.25 -13.08 15.05
N ASN A 202 3.21 -13.60 14.38
CA ASN A 202 3.30 -14.82 13.59
C ASN A 202 4.06 -14.65 12.26
N ASP A 203 4.21 -13.42 11.78
CA ASP A 203 4.88 -13.11 10.50
C ASP A 203 6.39 -12.88 10.68
N MET A 204 6.93 -13.12 11.88
CA MET A 204 8.32 -12.87 12.25
C MET A 204 8.82 -11.48 11.84
N GLY A 205 7.92 -10.51 11.73
CA GLY A 205 8.23 -9.10 11.46
C GLY A 205 8.76 -8.77 10.07
N THR A 206 8.90 -9.73 9.17
CA THR A 206 9.50 -9.50 7.86
C THR A 206 8.61 -8.70 6.91
N GLU A 207 7.28 -8.88 6.99
CA GLU A 207 6.35 -8.18 6.12
C GLU A 207 5.11 -7.66 6.86
N LEU A 208 5.16 -6.41 7.33
CA LEU A 208 4.00 -5.72 7.91
C LEU A 208 2.75 -5.75 7.03
N ALA A 209 2.94 -5.92 5.74
CA ALA A 209 1.90 -5.89 4.73
C ALA A 209 1.57 -7.27 4.16
N GLY A 210 2.34 -8.31 4.48
CA GLY A 210 2.10 -9.68 4.02
C GLY A 210 0.89 -10.36 4.67
N ASN A 211 0.50 -9.91 5.88
CA ASN A 211 -0.60 -10.51 6.63
C ASN A 211 -1.96 -9.87 6.27
N PRO A 212 -2.92 -10.63 5.71
CA PRO A 212 -4.26 -10.11 5.40
C PRO A 212 -5.03 -9.57 6.61
N ILE A 213 -4.75 -10.04 7.82
CA ILE A 213 -5.38 -9.55 9.05
C ILE A 213 -4.87 -8.16 9.36
N SER A 214 -3.56 -7.95 9.36
CA SER A 214 -2.94 -6.63 9.60
C SER A 214 -3.41 -5.61 8.57
N THR A 215 -3.40 -5.97 7.28
CA THR A 215 -3.89 -5.09 6.22
C THR A 215 -5.39 -4.79 6.34
N GLY A 216 -6.18 -5.77 6.78
CA GLY A 216 -7.60 -5.61 7.12
C GLY A 216 -7.83 -4.63 8.27
N ILE A 217 -6.97 -4.64 9.30
CA ILE A 217 -7.03 -3.70 10.43
C ILE A 217 -6.70 -2.27 9.97
N TYR A 218 -5.65 -2.07 9.16
CA TYR A 218 -5.34 -0.76 8.57
C TYR A 218 -6.51 -0.24 7.71
N PHE A 219 -7.11 -1.11 6.91
CA PHE A 219 -8.30 -0.77 6.13
C PHE A 219 -9.50 -0.39 7.02
N ALA A 220 -9.79 -1.16 8.06
CA ALA A 220 -10.89 -0.88 8.99
C ALA A 220 -10.65 0.43 9.75
N PHE A 221 -9.40 0.72 10.14
CA PHE A 221 -9.02 2.00 10.71
C PHE A 221 -9.31 3.15 9.74
N GLY A 222 -8.86 3.05 8.49
CA GLY A 222 -9.12 4.06 7.46
C GLY A 222 -10.62 4.27 7.20
N TYR A 223 -11.40 3.19 7.16
CA TYR A 223 -12.86 3.25 7.02
C TYR A 223 -13.52 4.02 8.18
N SER A 224 -13.01 3.84 9.40
CA SER A 224 -13.48 4.56 10.59
C SER A 224 -13.01 6.01 10.62
N LEU A 225 -11.79 6.30 10.15
CA LEU A 225 -11.20 7.63 10.11
C LEU A 225 -12.06 8.63 9.32
N TYR A 226 -12.64 8.22 8.19
CA TYR A 226 -13.57 9.05 7.43
C TYR A 226 -14.77 9.51 8.26
N LYS A 227 -15.27 8.65 9.16
CA LYS A 227 -16.42 8.94 10.04
C LYS A 227 -16.02 9.75 11.27
N ASN A 228 -14.76 9.68 11.68
CA ASN A 228 -14.22 10.36 12.84
C ASN A 228 -13.52 11.67 12.45
N THR A 229 -14.33 12.70 12.18
CA THR A 229 -13.84 14.01 11.75
C THR A 229 -12.90 14.67 12.78
N LYS A 230 -13.12 14.44 14.07
CA LYS A 230 -12.26 15.01 15.15
C LYS A 230 -10.83 14.45 15.04
N LEU A 231 -10.69 13.12 14.94
CA LEU A 231 -9.38 12.50 14.77
C LEU A 231 -8.72 12.92 13.46
N PHE A 232 -9.50 12.98 12.37
CA PHE A 232 -8.98 13.40 11.07
C PHE A 232 -8.44 14.83 11.10
N HIS A 233 -9.17 15.79 11.71
CA HIS A 233 -8.70 17.16 11.89
C HIS A 233 -7.46 17.24 12.80
N ASN A 234 -7.42 16.44 13.86
CA ASN A 234 -6.26 16.36 14.73
C ASN A 234 -5.01 15.87 13.98
N ILE A 235 -5.15 14.86 13.12
CA ILE A 235 -4.05 14.37 12.26
C ILE A 235 -3.56 15.48 11.33
N ILE A 236 -4.47 16.22 10.70
CA ILE A 236 -4.10 17.34 9.80
C ILE A 236 -3.39 18.46 10.55
N HIS A 237 -3.84 18.80 11.76
CA HIS A 237 -3.25 19.89 12.52
C HIS A 237 -1.88 19.53 13.09
N ASN A 238 -1.74 18.32 13.59
CA ASN A 238 -0.56 17.85 14.33
C ASN A 238 0.42 17.01 13.50
N TRP A 239 0.36 17.03 12.17
CA TRP A 239 1.18 16.18 11.29
C TRP A 239 2.68 16.31 11.55
N LYS A 240 3.18 17.49 11.97
CA LYS A 240 4.60 17.71 12.28
C LYS A 240 5.06 16.94 13.52
N TYR A 241 4.22 16.87 14.56
CA TYR A 241 4.55 16.09 15.77
C TYR A 241 4.57 14.59 15.46
N TYR A 242 3.63 14.10 14.65
CA TYR A 242 3.67 12.71 14.18
C TYR A 242 4.92 12.44 13.35
N PHE A 243 5.34 13.38 12.51
CA PHE A 243 6.56 13.26 11.70
C PHE A 243 7.83 13.18 12.55
N LEU A 244 7.99 14.10 13.51
CA LEU A 244 9.14 14.11 14.41
C LEU A 244 9.20 12.84 15.25
N SER A 245 8.07 12.39 15.80
CA SER A 245 7.99 11.13 16.52
C SER A 245 8.32 9.93 15.63
N ALA A 246 7.84 9.92 14.38
CA ALA A 246 8.15 8.87 13.42
C ALA A 246 9.64 8.81 13.09
N ILE A 247 10.30 9.95 12.90
CA ILE A 247 11.76 9.99 12.69
C ILE A 247 12.50 9.42 13.89
N LEU A 248 12.11 9.78 15.12
CA LEU A 248 12.73 9.22 16.32
C LEU A 248 12.60 7.70 16.36
N PHE A 249 11.39 7.17 16.13
CA PHE A 249 11.16 5.73 16.08
C PHE A 249 11.90 5.06 14.91
N PHE A 250 12.07 5.75 13.78
CA PHE A 250 12.85 5.25 12.65
C PHE A 250 14.32 5.11 12.97
N LEU A 251 14.91 6.11 13.63
CA LEU A 251 16.30 6.05 14.09
C LEU A 251 16.50 4.91 15.10
N ILE A 252 15.58 4.73 16.04
CA ILE A 252 15.62 3.60 16.97
C ILE A 252 15.50 2.27 16.22
N HIS A 253 14.59 2.18 15.24
CA HIS A 253 14.41 0.98 14.43
C HIS A 253 15.68 0.61 13.65
N THR A 254 16.34 1.57 12.99
CA THR A 254 17.57 1.32 12.21
C THR A 254 18.73 0.90 13.08
N LEU A 255 18.90 1.51 14.26
CA LEU A 255 19.95 1.13 15.23
C LEU A 255 19.74 -0.29 15.78
N ILE A 256 18.48 -0.63 16.09
CA ILE A 256 18.16 -1.96 16.61
C ILE A 256 18.28 -3.02 15.51
N GLU A 257 17.87 -2.73 14.27
CA GLU A 257 17.92 -3.70 13.17
C GLU A 257 19.34 -4.14 12.86
N GLU A 258 20.34 -3.25 12.94
CA GLU A 258 21.76 -3.58 12.75
C GLU A 258 22.28 -4.58 13.82
N GLU A 259 21.84 -4.42 15.08
CA GLU A 259 22.19 -5.37 16.15
C GLU A 259 21.37 -6.66 16.07
N TYR A 260 20.10 -6.56 15.67
CA TYR A 260 19.17 -7.69 15.63
C TYR A 260 19.49 -8.72 14.54
N ILE A 261 20.13 -8.34 13.44
CA ILE A 261 20.59 -9.28 12.40
C ILE A 261 21.56 -10.31 12.98
N SER A 262 22.24 -9.99 14.10
CA SER A 262 23.19 -10.88 14.79
C SER A 262 22.55 -11.80 15.85
N ILE A 263 21.27 -11.64 16.19
CA ILE A 263 20.59 -12.41 17.24
C ILE A 263 19.83 -13.59 16.62
N ASP A 264 20.09 -14.79 17.17
CA ASP A 264 19.30 -15.98 16.81
C ASP A 264 17.90 -15.90 17.44
N PHE A 265 16.93 -15.52 16.62
CA PHE A 265 15.56 -15.28 17.07
C PHE A 265 14.77 -16.57 17.34
N GLU A 266 15.20 -17.71 16.82
CA GLU A 266 14.59 -18.99 17.16
C GLU A 266 14.82 -19.32 18.64
N GLN A 267 15.94 -18.85 19.20
CA GLN A 267 16.25 -19.03 20.62
C GLN A 267 15.60 -17.99 21.54
N PHE A 268 15.33 -16.78 21.06
CA PHE A 268 14.85 -15.68 21.91
C PHE A 268 13.66 -14.92 21.33
N PRO A 269 12.48 -15.53 21.19
CA PRO A 269 11.31 -14.90 20.56
C PRO A 269 10.79 -13.66 21.30
N VAL A 270 11.14 -13.48 22.59
CA VAL A 270 10.69 -12.33 23.39
C VAL A 270 11.26 -11.01 22.87
N PHE A 271 12.45 -11.02 22.25
CA PHE A 271 13.06 -9.80 21.68
C PHE A 271 12.35 -9.29 20.42
N TRP A 272 11.56 -10.15 19.74
CA TRP A 272 10.74 -9.72 18.61
C TRP A 272 9.63 -8.73 18.99
N ILE A 273 9.07 -8.84 20.18
CA ILE A 273 7.92 -8.02 20.58
C ILE A 273 8.25 -6.53 20.57
N PRO A 274 9.33 -6.06 21.22
CA PRO A 274 9.74 -4.64 21.17
C PRO A 274 10.06 -4.18 19.74
N PHE A 275 10.75 -4.99 18.96
CA PHE A 275 11.11 -4.68 17.59
C PHE A 275 9.88 -4.48 16.70
N ILE A 276 8.92 -5.43 16.72
CA ILE A 276 7.65 -5.32 15.99
C ILE A 276 6.84 -4.12 16.48
N PHE A 277 6.80 -3.87 17.79
CA PHE A 277 6.10 -2.72 18.36
C PHE A 277 6.68 -1.39 17.84
N ILE A 278 8.00 -1.24 17.77
CA ILE A 278 8.67 -0.07 17.22
C ILE A 278 8.37 0.07 15.73
N LYS A 279 8.47 -1.02 14.96
CA LYS A 279 8.19 -1.08 13.53
C LYS A 279 6.75 -0.64 13.21
N ILE A 280 5.76 -1.14 13.95
CA ILE A 280 4.35 -0.78 13.79
C ILE A 280 4.07 0.65 14.24
N SER A 281 4.66 1.08 15.36
CA SER A 281 4.53 2.47 15.83
C SER A 281 5.02 3.45 14.78
N ASN A 282 6.19 3.16 14.20
CA ASN A 282 6.78 3.92 13.11
C ASN A 282 5.85 3.98 11.88
N SER A 283 5.34 2.84 11.46
CA SER A 283 4.39 2.71 10.34
C SER A 283 3.15 3.60 10.52
N ILE A 284 2.55 3.61 11.71
CA ILE A 284 1.35 4.39 12.02
C ILE A 284 1.68 5.88 12.11
N LEU A 285 2.78 6.24 12.77
CA LEU A 285 3.18 7.63 12.94
C LEU A 285 3.51 8.29 11.59
N PHE A 286 4.25 7.61 10.71
CA PHE A 286 4.46 8.10 9.34
C PHE A 286 3.16 8.17 8.55
N SER A 287 2.28 7.16 8.68
CA SER A 287 0.98 7.19 8.01
C SER A 287 0.16 8.42 8.42
N PHE A 288 0.09 8.75 9.70
CA PHE A 288 -0.61 9.94 10.20
C PHE A 288 0.06 11.22 9.71
N SER A 289 1.37 11.26 9.79
CA SER A 289 2.14 12.41 9.31
C SER A 289 1.87 12.71 7.84
N PHE A 290 1.97 11.69 6.96
CA PHE A 290 1.78 11.89 5.53
C PHE A 290 0.33 12.16 5.14
N ILE A 291 -0.65 11.56 5.83
CA ILE A 291 -2.08 11.90 5.67
C ILE A 291 -2.32 13.36 6.05
N GLY A 292 -1.79 13.79 7.19
CA GLY A 292 -1.92 15.16 7.66
C GLY A 292 -1.21 16.17 6.77
N LEU A 293 0.03 15.90 6.37
CA LEU A 293 0.82 16.73 5.44
C LEU A 293 0.09 16.89 4.10
N ALA A 294 -0.42 15.79 3.54
CA ALA A 294 -1.06 15.78 2.24
C ALA A 294 -2.31 16.68 2.22
N GLU A 295 -3.20 16.54 3.20
CA GLU A 295 -4.40 17.39 3.27
C GLU A 295 -4.05 18.86 3.64
N ASN A 296 -3.03 19.06 4.48
CA ASN A 296 -2.62 20.43 4.86
C ASN A 296 -1.99 21.20 3.70
N LYS A 297 -1.14 20.54 2.87
CA LYS A 297 -0.36 21.20 1.82
C LYS A 297 -0.91 21.02 0.41
N PHE A 298 -1.56 19.92 0.14
CA PHE A 298 -2.06 19.55 -1.21
C PHE A 298 -3.58 19.41 -1.26
N GLY A 299 -4.30 20.00 -0.30
CA GLY A 299 -5.77 19.96 -0.24
C GLY A 299 -6.46 20.73 -1.38
N SER A 300 -5.75 21.63 -2.10
CA SER A 300 -6.25 22.35 -3.27
C SER A 300 -6.09 21.55 -4.57
N TYR A 301 -6.92 21.85 -5.56
CA TYR A 301 -6.82 21.23 -6.87
C TYR A 301 -5.54 21.64 -7.60
N ASN A 302 -4.82 20.65 -8.13
CA ASN A 302 -3.66 20.81 -9.00
C ASN A 302 -3.75 19.85 -10.18
N SER A 303 -3.67 20.34 -11.43
CA SER A 303 -3.84 19.55 -12.65
C SER A 303 -2.74 18.51 -12.86
N ILE A 304 -1.49 18.84 -12.50
CA ILE A 304 -0.34 17.94 -12.65
C ILE A 304 -0.47 16.78 -11.65
N LEU A 305 -0.71 17.10 -10.37
CA LEU A 305 -0.95 16.08 -9.33
C LEU A 305 -2.13 15.20 -9.71
N ARG A 306 -3.14 15.77 -10.34
CA ARG A 306 -4.31 15.05 -10.82
C ARG A 306 -3.96 14.07 -11.95
N PHE A 307 -3.19 14.52 -12.93
CA PHE A 307 -2.73 13.67 -14.03
C PHE A 307 -1.88 12.50 -13.51
N CYS A 308 -0.92 12.78 -12.65
CA CYS A 308 -0.09 11.76 -12.02
C CYS A 308 -0.95 10.77 -11.22
N SER A 309 -1.85 11.27 -10.36
CA SER A 309 -2.73 10.42 -9.53
C SER A 309 -3.68 9.54 -10.35
N ASP A 310 -4.17 10.03 -11.51
CA ASP A 310 -5.01 9.22 -12.39
C ASP A 310 -4.18 8.13 -13.12
N GLY A 311 -2.88 8.37 -13.37
CA GLY A 311 -1.97 7.41 -14.00
C GLY A 311 -1.41 6.34 -13.08
N THR A 312 -1.44 6.57 -11.76
CA THR A 312 -0.69 5.73 -10.80
C THR A 312 -1.18 4.29 -10.71
N TYR A 313 -2.45 4.03 -10.94
CA TYR A 313 -2.94 2.65 -10.94
C TYR A 313 -2.39 1.87 -12.15
N TRP A 314 -2.30 2.48 -13.32
CA TRP A 314 -1.62 1.88 -14.47
C TRP A 314 -0.14 1.64 -14.20
N MET A 315 0.53 2.65 -13.64
CA MET A 315 1.96 2.55 -13.27
C MET A 315 2.18 1.38 -12.30
N TYR A 316 1.32 1.22 -11.29
CA TYR A 316 1.37 0.09 -10.36
C TYR A 316 1.28 -1.26 -11.09
N LEU A 317 0.41 -1.39 -12.09
CA LEU A 317 0.20 -2.65 -12.79
C LEU A 317 1.40 -3.06 -13.65
N ILE A 318 2.14 -2.10 -14.25
CA ILE A 318 3.17 -2.40 -15.25
C ILE A 318 4.61 -2.14 -14.82
N HIS A 319 4.83 -1.43 -13.70
CA HIS A 319 6.18 -0.96 -13.36
C HIS A 319 7.17 -2.07 -13.07
N LEU A 320 6.73 -3.19 -12.45
CA LEU A 320 7.67 -4.24 -12.02
C LEU A 320 8.51 -4.81 -13.16
N PRO A 321 7.94 -5.34 -14.26
CA PRO A 321 8.76 -5.85 -15.35
C PRO A 321 9.65 -4.77 -16.00
N ILE A 322 9.19 -3.52 -16.03
CA ILE A 322 9.96 -2.42 -16.61
C ILE A 322 11.16 -2.07 -15.70
N VAL A 323 10.92 -1.85 -14.40
CA VAL A 323 12.00 -1.46 -13.48
C VAL A 323 13.02 -2.59 -13.30
N THR A 324 12.58 -3.85 -13.20
CA THR A 324 13.48 -4.99 -13.08
C THR A 324 14.34 -5.17 -14.33
N PHE A 325 13.75 -5.06 -15.52
CA PHE A 325 14.52 -5.16 -16.76
C PHE A 325 15.55 -4.04 -16.87
N ILE A 326 15.18 -2.79 -16.55
CA ILE A 326 16.10 -1.65 -16.62
C ILE A 326 17.21 -1.80 -15.58
N THR A 327 16.90 -2.17 -14.34
CA THR A 327 17.94 -2.33 -13.30
C THR A 327 18.92 -3.44 -13.64
N PHE A 328 18.43 -4.61 -14.11
CA PHE A 328 19.31 -5.72 -14.46
C PHE A 328 20.11 -5.43 -15.74
N PHE A 329 19.56 -4.67 -16.67
CA PHE A 329 20.31 -4.18 -17.83
C PHE A 329 21.45 -3.23 -17.43
N MET A 330 21.28 -2.47 -16.34
CA MET A 330 22.32 -1.56 -15.83
C MET A 330 23.49 -2.27 -15.17
N PHE A 331 23.41 -3.57 -14.84
CA PHE A 331 24.52 -4.32 -14.22
C PHE A 331 25.79 -4.37 -15.08
N GLN A 332 25.61 -4.38 -16.41
CA GLN A 332 26.75 -4.41 -17.35
C GLN A 332 27.57 -3.09 -17.43
N PHE A 333 27.11 -2.01 -16.76
CA PHE A 333 27.80 -0.74 -16.78
C PHE A 333 28.54 -0.52 -15.46
N GLU A 334 29.80 -0.09 -15.54
CA GLU A 334 30.62 0.31 -14.37
C GLU A 334 30.25 1.73 -13.91
N LEU A 335 29.07 1.88 -13.31
CA LEU A 335 28.54 3.15 -12.78
C LEU A 335 28.17 2.97 -11.32
N PHE A 336 28.19 4.06 -10.54
CA PHE A 336 27.78 4.04 -9.13
C PHE A 336 26.33 3.57 -8.96
N ALA A 337 26.07 2.80 -7.90
CA ALA A 337 24.74 2.25 -7.60
C ALA A 337 23.65 3.34 -7.56
N GLU A 338 23.93 4.49 -6.94
CA GLU A 338 22.98 5.60 -6.83
C GLU A 338 22.64 6.19 -8.21
N PHE A 339 23.57 6.25 -9.14
CA PHE A 339 23.32 6.76 -10.49
C PHE A 339 22.44 5.77 -11.30
N LYS A 340 22.79 4.47 -11.27
CA LYS A 340 21.97 3.40 -11.88
C LYS A 340 20.54 3.40 -11.33
N PHE A 341 20.42 3.48 -10.00
CA PHE A 341 19.16 3.56 -9.27
C PHE A 341 18.30 4.74 -9.71
N LEU A 342 18.88 5.96 -9.74
CA LEU A 342 18.19 7.17 -10.16
C LEU A 342 17.72 7.08 -11.63
N LEU A 343 18.60 6.60 -12.50
CA LEU A 343 18.30 6.45 -13.92
C LEU A 343 17.17 5.42 -14.15
N ALA A 344 17.19 4.30 -13.43
CA ALA A 344 16.13 3.30 -13.48
C ALA A 344 14.76 3.88 -13.06
N ILE A 345 14.72 4.69 -12.01
CA ILE A 345 13.49 5.38 -11.56
C ILE A 345 12.97 6.33 -12.65
N ILE A 346 13.84 7.19 -13.19
CA ILE A 346 13.48 8.18 -14.21
C ILE A 346 12.93 7.48 -15.47
N LEU A 347 13.66 6.50 -16.00
CA LEU A 347 13.26 5.78 -17.20
C LEU A 347 11.96 5.00 -16.99
N THR A 348 11.84 4.28 -15.89
CA THR A 348 10.60 3.53 -15.56
C THR A 348 9.41 4.46 -15.44
N THR A 349 9.55 5.58 -14.70
CA THR A 349 8.48 6.55 -14.53
C THR A 349 8.06 7.16 -15.85
N PHE A 350 9.02 7.51 -16.70
CA PHE A 350 8.78 8.07 -18.01
C PHE A 350 8.01 7.10 -18.92
N ILE A 351 8.47 5.82 -19.02
CA ILE A 351 7.79 4.78 -19.79
C ILE A 351 6.37 4.55 -19.28
N CYS A 352 6.18 4.48 -17.95
CA CYS A 352 4.87 4.30 -17.36
C CYS A 352 3.91 5.48 -17.65
N LEU A 353 4.40 6.73 -17.62
CA LEU A 353 3.58 7.92 -17.91
C LEU A 353 3.24 8.03 -19.40
N ILE A 354 4.18 7.71 -20.27
CA ILE A 354 3.94 7.68 -21.73
C ILE A 354 2.89 6.61 -22.06
N THR A 355 3.08 5.39 -21.58
CA THR A 355 2.13 4.30 -21.83
C THR A 355 0.76 4.61 -21.24
N TYR A 356 0.67 5.24 -20.07
CA TYR A 356 -0.58 5.75 -19.52
C TYR A 356 -1.26 6.75 -20.46
N LYS A 357 -0.53 7.74 -20.95
CA LYS A 357 -1.08 8.79 -21.82
C LYS A 357 -1.67 8.21 -23.10
N PHE A 358 -0.94 7.31 -23.76
CA PHE A 358 -1.33 6.80 -25.08
C PHE A 358 -2.27 5.59 -25.03
N PHE A 359 -2.03 4.63 -24.14
CA PHE A 359 -2.77 3.35 -24.14
C PHE A 359 -3.93 3.31 -23.15
N VAL A 360 -3.96 4.20 -22.14
CA VAL A 360 -4.96 4.10 -21.05
C VAL A 360 -5.89 5.30 -21.02
N ARG A 361 -5.36 6.51 -20.90
CA ARG A 361 -6.14 7.71 -20.57
C ARG A 361 -7.34 7.95 -21.48
N SER A 362 -7.17 7.73 -22.78
CA SER A 362 -8.17 8.00 -23.82
C SER A 362 -8.83 6.75 -24.40
N THR A 363 -8.68 5.60 -23.73
CA THR A 363 -9.18 4.31 -24.21
C THR A 363 -10.19 3.67 -23.25
N CYS A 364 -10.72 2.51 -23.62
CA CYS A 364 -11.60 1.71 -22.76
C CYS A 364 -10.89 1.23 -21.48
N ILE A 365 -9.55 1.05 -21.52
CA ILE A 365 -8.76 0.70 -20.35
C ILE A 365 -8.86 1.80 -19.29
N GLY A 366 -8.89 3.08 -19.69
CA GLY A 366 -9.10 4.20 -18.78
C GLY A 366 -10.48 4.17 -18.10
N ILE A 367 -11.53 3.71 -18.79
CA ILE A 367 -12.83 3.51 -18.16
C ILE A 367 -12.76 2.41 -17.11
N LEU A 368 -12.10 1.30 -17.43
CA LEU A 368 -11.96 0.16 -16.52
C LEU A 368 -11.16 0.55 -15.26
N LEU A 369 -9.99 1.17 -15.43
CA LEU A 369 -9.09 1.47 -14.32
C LEU A 369 -9.53 2.71 -13.52
N ASN A 370 -9.90 3.80 -14.20
CA ASN A 370 -10.18 5.10 -13.58
C ASN A 370 -11.68 5.47 -13.53
N GLY A 371 -12.53 4.68 -14.22
CA GLY A 371 -13.98 4.93 -14.32
C GLY A 371 -14.37 6.08 -15.20
N ARG A 372 -13.46 6.59 -16.00
CA ARG A 372 -13.67 7.70 -16.93
C ARG A 372 -12.69 7.63 -18.09
N LYS A 373 -13.09 8.18 -19.22
CA LYS A 373 -12.29 8.36 -20.40
C LYS A 373 -12.09 9.84 -20.63
N TYR A 374 -10.87 10.23 -20.93
CA TYR A 374 -10.55 11.61 -21.28
C TYR A 374 -10.44 11.75 -22.80
N PRO A 375 -10.81 12.90 -23.38
CA PRO A 375 -10.54 13.16 -24.78
C PRO A 375 -9.05 13.16 -25.04
N PHE A 376 -8.64 12.60 -26.18
CA PHE A 376 -7.25 12.64 -26.57
C PHE A 376 -6.88 14.07 -27.00
N LYS A 377 -5.90 14.66 -26.33
CA LYS A 377 -5.33 15.97 -26.71
C LYS A 377 -3.81 15.89 -26.59
N TRP A 378 -3.08 16.36 -27.59
CA TRP A 378 -1.61 16.34 -27.60
C TRP A 378 -1.01 17.18 -26.46
N ASN A 379 -1.61 18.33 -26.13
CA ASN A 379 -1.10 19.35 -25.21
C ASN A 379 -1.77 19.32 -23.83
N ASN A 380 -2.20 18.17 -23.30
CA ASN A 380 -2.87 18.14 -22.01
C ASN A 380 -1.91 17.91 -20.85
N PHE A 381 -1.36 19.01 -20.35
CA PHE A 381 -1.14 19.20 -18.92
C PHE A 381 -2.18 20.18 -18.31
N ASN A 382 -3.24 20.53 -19.05
CA ASN A 382 -4.37 21.37 -18.58
C ASN A 382 -5.63 20.54 -18.39
#